data_ef5f44b648916d5c6c2daed52d156f85
#
_entry.id   ef5f44b648916d5c6c2daed52d156f85
#
_cell.length_a   1.000
_cell.length_b   1.000
_cell.length_c   1.000
_cell.angle_alpha   90.00
_cell.angle_beta   90.00
_cell.angle_gamma   90.00
#
_symmetry.space_group_name_H-M   'P 1'
#
loop_
_entity.id
_entity.type
_entity.pdbx_description
1 polymer ?
#
loop_
_entity_poly.entity_id
_entity_poly.type
_entity_poly.pdbx_seq_one_letter_code
_entity_poly.pdbx_strand_id
1 'polypeptide(L)'
;MSAAAGAGNLYPKYATRNPAARGLVTRFRGALDELIDVAAPASILDVGCGEGVLAAAWCERPDVRSIVGVDVEDPRLRAEWGRRERPGLELRAIAPAPPLPFPDDSFDLLAAVEVLEHVDDPDALLAELARVARRHVLVSVPREPMWRALNVARGAHLGSLGNTPGHVHHFSRRSLERLAETRGQVLAIRTPLPWTAALVQVAPAAAASAR
;
A
#
# COMPACT_ATOMS: atom_id res chain seq x y z
N MET A 1 -4.65 22.53 -15.24
CA MET A 1 -3.94 22.68 -13.96
C MET A 1 -4.49 21.61 -13.04
N SER A 2 -3.82 20.44 -13.00
CA SER A 2 -4.20 19.32 -12.14
C SER A 2 -3.98 19.74 -10.69
N ALA A 3 -5.00 19.53 -9.85
CA ALA A 3 -4.86 19.70 -8.40
C ALA A 3 -3.74 18.76 -7.94
N ALA A 4 -2.73 19.30 -7.26
CA ALA A 4 -1.68 18.51 -6.64
C ALA A 4 -2.35 17.41 -5.81
N ALA A 5 -1.98 16.16 -6.06
CA ALA A 5 -2.35 15.05 -5.22
C ALA A 5 -1.78 15.36 -3.82
N GLY A 6 -2.63 15.88 -2.94
CA GLY A 6 -2.29 16.06 -1.54
C GLY A 6 -2.02 14.69 -0.93
N ALA A 7 -1.20 14.67 0.14
CA ALA A 7 -1.01 13.46 0.95
C ALA A 7 -2.35 12.75 1.14
N GLY A 8 -2.39 11.46 0.80
CA GLY A 8 -3.60 10.65 0.88
C GLY A 8 -4.29 10.80 2.23
N ASN A 9 -5.58 10.53 2.29
CA ASN A 9 -6.42 10.78 3.46
C ASN A 9 -5.71 10.48 4.78
N LEU A 10 -5.30 11.54 5.50
CA LEU A 10 -4.83 11.47 6.88
C LEU A 10 -6.00 11.10 7.81
N TYR A 11 -6.66 9.98 7.51
CA TYR A 11 -7.66 9.43 8.41
C TYR A 11 -6.93 8.49 9.38
N PRO A 12 -6.95 8.78 10.70
CA PRO A 12 -6.25 7.98 11.70
C PRO A 12 -6.96 6.63 11.91
N LYS A 13 -7.04 5.82 10.83
CA LYS A 13 -7.73 4.51 10.86
C LYS A 13 -7.13 3.57 11.90
N TYR A 14 -5.81 3.68 12.10
CA TYR A 14 -5.09 2.88 13.09
C TYR A 14 -5.31 3.36 14.54
N ALA A 15 -5.75 4.61 14.75
CA ALA A 15 -6.05 5.20 16.05
C ALA A 15 -7.56 5.24 16.38
N THR A 16 -8.41 4.58 15.59
CA THR A 16 -9.86 4.60 15.79
C THR A 16 -10.26 4.05 17.16
N ARG A 17 -11.17 4.76 17.86
CA ARG A 17 -11.74 4.33 19.15
C ARG A 17 -12.98 3.43 19.00
N ASN A 18 -13.57 3.37 17.80
CA ASN A 18 -14.74 2.52 17.54
C ASN A 18 -14.34 1.03 17.56
N PRO A 19 -14.91 0.19 18.43
CA PRO A 19 -14.53 -1.23 18.56
C PRO A 19 -14.72 -2.03 17.27
N ALA A 20 -15.81 -1.80 16.53
CA ALA A 20 -16.07 -2.47 15.26
C ALA A 20 -15.02 -2.10 14.20
N ALA A 21 -14.70 -0.80 14.06
CA ALA A 21 -13.66 -0.35 13.16
C ALA A 21 -12.28 -0.88 13.55
N ARG A 22 -11.96 -0.94 14.86
CA ARG A 22 -10.73 -1.57 15.36
C ARG A 22 -10.63 -3.03 14.96
N GLY A 23 -11.71 -3.80 15.11
CA GLY A 23 -11.76 -5.22 14.71
C GLY A 23 -11.47 -5.40 13.21
N LEU A 24 -12.01 -4.54 12.34
CA LEU A 24 -11.73 -4.56 10.90
C LEU A 24 -10.25 -4.24 10.61
N VAL A 25 -9.71 -3.19 11.23
CA VAL A 25 -8.30 -2.80 11.07
C VAL A 25 -7.35 -3.88 11.56
N THR A 26 -7.65 -4.52 12.70
CA THR A 26 -6.85 -5.64 13.23
C THR A 26 -6.81 -6.82 12.25
N ARG A 27 -7.96 -7.20 11.68
CA ARG A 27 -8.04 -8.26 10.65
C ARG A 27 -7.29 -7.89 9.38
N PHE A 28 -7.36 -6.62 8.97
CA PHE A 28 -6.63 -6.12 7.82
C PHE A 28 -5.12 -6.23 8.03
N ARG A 29 -4.61 -5.74 9.17
CA ARG A 29 -3.20 -5.87 9.53
C ARG A 29 -2.74 -7.32 9.59
N GLY A 30 -3.50 -8.19 10.23
CA GLY A 30 -3.19 -9.63 10.28
C GLY A 30 -3.10 -10.25 8.88
N ALA A 31 -3.99 -9.86 7.95
CA ALA A 31 -3.92 -10.33 6.57
C ALA A 31 -2.67 -9.83 5.82
N LEU A 32 -2.22 -8.59 6.09
CA LEU A 32 -0.96 -8.07 5.53
C LEU A 32 0.24 -8.82 6.13
N ASP A 33 0.23 -9.08 7.45
CA ASP A 33 1.30 -9.81 8.14
C ASP A 33 1.44 -11.25 7.60
N GLU A 34 0.32 -11.95 7.35
CA GLU A 34 0.32 -13.27 6.68
C GLU A 34 0.98 -13.22 5.28
N LEU A 35 0.75 -12.15 4.51
CA LEU A 35 1.36 -11.99 3.19
C LEU A 35 2.87 -11.68 3.29
N ILE A 36 3.28 -10.94 4.32
CA ILE A 36 4.70 -10.70 4.61
C ILE A 36 5.38 -12.00 5.08
N ASP A 37 4.71 -12.84 5.85
CA ASP A 37 5.22 -14.17 6.23
C ASP A 37 5.51 -15.04 4.99
N VAL A 38 4.62 -15.01 4.00
CA VAL A 38 4.83 -15.71 2.71
C VAL A 38 6.00 -15.13 1.93
N ALA A 39 6.14 -13.79 1.88
CA ALA A 39 7.20 -13.11 1.16
C ALA A 39 8.58 -13.26 1.83
N ALA A 40 8.62 -13.37 3.18
CA ALA A 40 9.81 -13.46 4.02
C ALA A 40 10.92 -12.47 3.60
N PRO A 41 10.65 -11.15 3.55
CA PRO A 41 11.60 -10.16 3.07
C PRO A 41 12.60 -9.77 4.15
N ALA A 42 13.85 -9.54 3.75
CA ALA A 42 14.85 -8.90 4.62
C ALA A 42 14.85 -7.38 4.45
N SER A 43 14.38 -6.86 3.32
CA SER A 43 14.26 -5.42 3.04
C SER A 43 12.91 -5.09 2.44
N ILE A 44 12.28 -3.99 2.91
CA ILE A 44 10.95 -3.54 2.46
C ILE A 44 11.03 -2.07 2.04
N LEU A 45 10.40 -1.75 0.90
CA LEU A 45 10.03 -0.37 0.55
C LEU A 45 8.50 -0.23 0.67
N ASP A 46 8.04 0.64 1.56
CA ASP A 46 6.62 0.97 1.77
C ASP A 46 6.29 2.28 1.03
N VAL A 47 5.64 2.17 -0.12
CA VAL A 47 5.28 3.30 -0.98
C VAL A 47 3.89 3.80 -0.61
N GLY A 48 3.76 5.10 -0.31
CA GLY A 48 2.55 5.67 0.28
C GLY A 48 2.41 5.28 1.76
N CYS A 49 3.51 5.31 2.51
CA CYS A 49 3.57 4.84 3.89
C CYS A 49 2.73 5.66 4.88
N GLY A 50 2.23 6.82 4.45
CA GLY A 50 1.48 7.74 5.30
C GLY A 50 2.25 8.10 6.56
N GLU A 51 1.60 7.95 7.72
CA GLU A 51 2.22 8.19 9.04
C GLU A 51 3.33 7.20 9.41
N GLY A 52 3.63 6.18 8.58
CA GLY A 52 4.64 5.16 8.83
C GLY A 52 4.23 4.09 9.86
N VAL A 53 2.93 3.93 10.13
CA VAL A 53 2.43 2.99 11.15
C VAL A 53 2.72 1.53 10.80
N LEU A 54 2.51 1.13 9.54
CA LEU A 54 2.78 -0.23 9.08
C LEU A 54 4.30 -0.47 8.98
N ALA A 55 5.04 0.46 8.37
CA ALA A 55 6.49 0.37 8.28
C ALA A 55 7.13 0.20 9.67
N ALA A 56 6.69 0.98 10.68
CA ALA A 56 7.16 0.85 12.04
C ALA A 56 6.83 -0.52 12.67
N ALA A 57 5.63 -1.06 12.43
CA ALA A 57 5.24 -2.37 12.93
C ALA A 57 6.03 -3.51 12.27
N TRP A 58 6.25 -3.43 10.96
CA TRP A 58 7.03 -4.43 10.22
C TRP A 58 8.52 -4.39 10.56
N CYS A 59 9.05 -3.21 10.96
CA CYS A 59 10.43 -3.07 11.43
C CYS A 59 10.72 -3.83 12.74
N GLU A 60 9.67 -4.18 13.50
CA GLU A 60 9.80 -4.99 14.74
C GLU A 60 9.94 -6.50 14.46
N ARG A 61 9.78 -6.94 13.21
CA ARG A 61 9.91 -8.35 12.82
C ARG A 61 11.38 -8.77 12.80
N PRO A 62 11.72 -9.93 13.35
CA PRO A 62 13.13 -10.36 13.50
C PRO A 62 13.82 -10.69 12.16
N ASP A 63 13.03 -11.02 11.13
CA ASP A 63 13.48 -11.35 9.78
C ASP A 63 13.66 -10.11 8.88
N VAL A 64 13.09 -8.95 9.25
CA VAL A 64 13.21 -7.70 8.51
C VAL A 64 14.39 -6.88 9.05
N ARG A 65 15.36 -6.60 8.19
CA ARG A 65 16.58 -5.86 8.55
C ARG A 65 16.48 -4.37 8.28
N SER A 66 15.73 -3.99 7.25
CA SER A 66 15.59 -2.59 6.85
C SER A 66 14.25 -2.31 6.19
N ILE A 67 13.67 -1.16 6.53
CA ILE A 67 12.49 -0.62 5.89
C ILE A 67 12.76 0.82 5.49
N VAL A 68 12.39 1.15 4.27
CA VAL A 68 12.27 2.53 3.82
C VAL A 68 10.78 2.79 3.55
N GLY A 69 10.19 3.74 4.24
CA GLY A 69 8.85 4.24 3.96
C GLY A 69 8.93 5.55 3.20
N VAL A 70 8.16 5.68 2.13
CA VAL A 70 8.12 6.89 1.32
C VAL A 70 6.70 7.38 1.12
N ASP A 71 6.51 8.70 1.15
CA ASP A 71 5.24 9.36 0.83
C ASP A 71 5.51 10.73 0.23
N VAL A 72 4.47 11.45 -0.18
CA VAL A 72 4.58 12.82 -0.63
C VAL A 72 4.94 13.76 0.52
N GLU A 73 5.54 14.91 0.19
CA GLU A 73 5.90 15.91 1.20
C GLU A 73 4.64 16.48 1.88
N ASP A 74 4.52 16.26 3.19
CA ASP A 74 3.49 16.84 4.06
C ASP A 74 4.07 17.09 5.46
N PRO A 75 3.99 18.33 5.98
CA PRO A 75 4.51 18.65 7.31
C PRO A 75 3.91 17.81 8.45
N ARG A 76 2.66 17.35 8.30
CA ARG A 76 1.98 16.49 9.28
C ARG A 76 2.60 15.09 9.30
N LEU A 77 2.93 14.54 8.12
CA LEU A 77 3.63 13.26 8.02
C LEU A 77 5.03 13.36 8.61
N ARG A 78 5.78 14.41 8.32
CA ARG A 78 7.11 14.62 8.91
C ARG A 78 7.09 14.62 10.44
N ALA A 79 6.10 15.26 11.06
CA ALA A 79 5.95 15.24 12.51
C ALA A 79 5.71 13.83 13.07
N GLU A 80 4.94 12.99 12.34
CA GLU A 80 4.69 11.60 12.72
C GLU A 80 5.93 10.72 12.49
N TRP A 81 6.68 10.95 11.42
CA TRP A 81 7.91 10.21 11.12
C TRP A 81 8.97 10.40 12.21
N GLY A 82 9.21 11.64 12.66
CA GLY A 82 10.15 11.92 13.74
C GLY A 82 9.83 11.19 15.05
N ARG A 83 8.55 10.87 15.29
CA ARG A 83 8.14 10.07 16.47
C ARG A 83 8.40 8.58 16.29
N ARG A 84 8.66 8.11 15.06
CA ARG A 84 8.85 6.69 14.72
C ARG A 84 10.27 6.34 14.35
N GLU A 85 11.19 7.31 14.37
CA GLU A 85 12.60 7.06 14.12
C GLU A 85 13.15 5.94 14.99
N ARG A 86 13.78 4.96 14.36
CA ARG A 86 14.40 3.80 15.03
C ARG A 86 15.42 3.14 14.10
N PRO A 87 16.37 2.36 14.64
CA PRO A 87 17.29 1.59 13.81
C PRO A 87 16.53 0.67 12.84
N GLY A 88 16.95 0.65 11.58
CA GLY A 88 16.34 -0.17 10.54
C GLY A 88 15.09 0.44 9.86
N LEU A 89 14.59 1.58 10.32
CA LEU A 89 13.46 2.30 9.70
C LEU A 89 13.90 3.69 9.24
N GLU A 90 13.75 3.95 7.94
CA GLU A 90 13.88 5.27 7.33
C GLU A 90 12.54 5.73 6.77
N LEU A 91 12.09 6.95 7.09
CA LEU A 91 10.87 7.54 6.53
C LEU A 91 11.23 8.86 5.85
N ARG A 92 10.88 9.01 4.56
CA ARG A 92 11.25 10.19 3.78
C ARG A 92 10.22 10.57 2.70
N ALA A 93 10.23 11.85 2.33
CA ALA A 93 9.41 12.36 1.24
C ALA A 93 10.04 12.07 -0.12
N ILE A 94 9.18 11.78 -1.11
CA ILE A 94 9.54 11.64 -2.52
C ILE A 94 8.56 12.43 -3.40
N ALA A 95 8.88 12.56 -4.68
CA ALA A 95 7.94 13.10 -5.67
C ALA A 95 6.69 12.20 -5.78
N PRO A 96 5.49 12.78 -6.01
CA PRO A 96 4.22 12.05 -6.00
C PRO A 96 3.97 11.12 -7.19
N ALA A 97 4.91 11.02 -8.13
CA ALA A 97 4.74 10.26 -9.37
C ALA A 97 6.00 9.46 -9.73
N PRO A 98 5.86 8.35 -10.47
CA PRO A 98 7.00 7.64 -11.06
C PRO A 98 7.90 8.55 -11.93
N PRO A 99 9.21 8.20 -12.06
CA PRO A 99 9.84 7.01 -11.50
C PRO A 99 10.17 7.14 -10.01
N LEU A 100 10.13 6.01 -9.28
CA LEU A 100 10.63 5.95 -7.91
C LEU A 100 12.16 6.15 -7.89
N PRO A 101 12.70 6.92 -6.93
CA PRO A 101 14.13 7.26 -6.89
C PRO A 101 14.99 6.10 -6.32
N PHE A 102 14.75 4.88 -6.82
CA PHE A 102 15.43 3.67 -6.41
C PHE A 102 15.87 2.85 -7.63
N PRO A 103 17.03 2.19 -7.58
CA PRO A 103 17.46 1.24 -8.62
C PRO A 103 16.52 0.04 -8.78
N ASP A 104 16.63 -0.64 -9.92
CA ASP A 104 15.96 -1.92 -10.14
C ASP A 104 16.41 -2.93 -9.07
N ASP A 105 15.53 -3.87 -8.73
CA ASP A 105 15.82 -5.00 -7.83
C ASP A 105 16.45 -4.58 -6.47
N SER A 106 16.10 -3.39 -5.92
CA SER A 106 16.78 -2.86 -4.72
C SER A 106 16.18 -3.32 -3.40
N PHE A 107 14.93 -3.78 -3.38
CA PHE A 107 14.26 -4.29 -2.17
C PHE A 107 13.65 -5.67 -2.39
N ASP A 108 13.64 -6.52 -1.37
CA ASP A 108 13.04 -7.85 -1.45
C ASP A 108 11.52 -7.79 -1.64
N LEU A 109 10.87 -6.83 -0.98
CA LEU A 109 9.42 -6.56 -1.05
C LEU A 109 9.15 -5.08 -1.24
N LEU A 110 8.31 -4.75 -2.21
CA LEU A 110 7.64 -3.45 -2.26
C LEU A 110 6.20 -3.58 -1.78
N ALA A 111 5.80 -2.70 -0.87
CA ALA A 111 4.42 -2.59 -0.40
C ALA A 111 3.81 -1.28 -0.91
N ALA A 112 2.55 -1.34 -1.35
CA ALA A 112 1.70 -0.17 -1.63
C ALA A 112 0.31 -0.46 -1.08
N VAL A 113 0.07 0.00 0.16
CA VAL A 113 -1.12 -0.32 0.94
C VAL A 113 -2.10 0.84 0.88
N GLU A 114 -3.23 0.65 0.17
CA GLU A 114 -4.25 1.69 -0.07
C GLU A 114 -3.66 2.92 -0.79
N VAL A 115 -2.98 2.67 -1.91
CA VAL A 115 -2.34 3.69 -2.75
C VAL A 115 -2.91 3.68 -4.16
N LEU A 116 -3.14 2.50 -4.76
CA LEU A 116 -3.53 2.36 -6.16
C LEU A 116 -4.84 3.06 -6.51
N GLU A 117 -5.76 3.19 -5.56
CA GLU A 117 -7.03 3.91 -5.74
C GLU A 117 -6.87 5.43 -5.83
N HIS A 118 -5.72 5.97 -5.44
CA HIS A 118 -5.44 7.41 -5.38
C HIS A 118 -4.60 7.94 -6.53
N VAL A 119 -3.93 7.07 -7.29
CA VAL A 119 -3.04 7.48 -8.39
C VAL A 119 -3.77 7.55 -9.71
N ASP A 120 -3.31 8.42 -10.62
CA ASP A 120 -3.93 8.58 -11.95
C ASP A 120 -3.75 7.33 -12.82
N ASP A 121 -2.59 6.66 -12.72
CA ASP A 121 -2.26 5.45 -13.48
C ASP A 121 -1.75 4.33 -12.55
N PRO A 122 -2.65 3.46 -12.06
CA PRO A 122 -2.30 2.33 -11.22
C PRO A 122 -1.40 1.30 -11.90
N ASP A 123 -1.52 1.14 -13.23
CA ASP A 123 -0.68 0.20 -13.98
C ASP A 123 0.76 0.68 -14.07
N ALA A 124 0.98 1.98 -14.35
CA ALA A 124 2.30 2.58 -14.34
C ALA A 124 2.96 2.51 -12.95
N LEU A 125 2.20 2.79 -11.88
CA LEU A 125 2.73 2.62 -10.53
C LEU A 125 3.11 1.18 -10.24
N LEU A 126 2.24 0.22 -10.58
CA LEU A 126 2.51 -1.20 -10.33
C LEU A 126 3.72 -1.71 -11.15
N ALA A 127 3.93 -1.19 -12.37
CA ALA A 127 5.13 -1.46 -13.17
C ALA A 127 6.39 -0.99 -12.45
N GLU A 128 6.33 0.20 -11.88
CA GLU A 128 7.46 0.79 -11.16
C GLU A 128 7.75 0.07 -9.84
N LEU A 129 6.70 -0.34 -9.11
CA LEU A 129 6.86 -1.21 -7.95
C LEU A 129 7.55 -2.53 -8.35
N ALA A 130 7.13 -3.14 -9.45
CA ALA A 130 7.72 -4.39 -9.94
C ALA A 130 9.18 -4.20 -10.40
N ARG A 131 9.55 -3.05 -10.98
CA ARG A 131 10.93 -2.72 -11.38
C ARG A 131 11.87 -2.66 -10.17
N VAL A 132 11.44 -2.01 -9.11
CA VAL A 132 12.25 -1.79 -7.90
C VAL A 132 12.29 -3.04 -7.00
N ALA A 133 11.26 -3.91 -7.12
CA ALA A 133 11.16 -5.15 -6.34
C ALA A 133 12.09 -6.24 -6.89
N ARG A 134 12.91 -6.81 -6.03
CA ARG A 134 13.74 -7.99 -6.35
C ARG A 134 12.92 -9.26 -6.43
N ARG A 135 11.88 -9.40 -5.60
CA ARG A 135 11.15 -10.66 -5.46
C ARG A 135 9.63 -10.50 -5.42
N HIS A 136 9.12 -9.56 -4.64
CA HIS A 136 7.69 -9.50 -4.35
C HIS A 136 7.15 -8.08 -4.34
N VAL A 137 5.87 -7.96 -4.74
CA VAL A 137 5.07 -6.75 -4.57
C VAL A 137 3.82 -7.10 -3.76
N LEU A 138 3.54 -6.35 -2.71
CA LEU A 138 2.34 -6.41 -1.89
C LEU A 138 1.48 -5.17 -2.17
N VAL A 139 0.28 -5.37 -2.66
CA VAL A 139 -0.67 -4.27 -2.89
C VAL A 139 -1.97 -4.52 -2.13
N SER A 140 -2.60 -3.45 -1.66
CA SER A 140 -3.96 -3.55 -1.16
C SER A 140 -4.81 -2.36 -1.58
N VAL A 141 -6.11 -2.61 -1.70
CA VAL A 141 -7.12 -1.60 -2.07
C VAL A 141 -8.42 -1.82 -1.30
N PRO A 142 -9.25 -0.78 -1.10
CA PRO A 142 -10.63 -0.93 -0.68
C PRO A 142 -11.41 -1.75 -1.72
N ARG A 143 -12.21 -2.72 -1.23
CA ARG A 143 -13.00 -3.61 -2.11
C ARG A 143 -14.37 -3.00 -2.42
N GLU A 144 -14.59 -2.68 -3.67
CA GLU A 144 -15.86 -2.19 -4.17
C GLU A 144 -16.79 -3.33 -4.66
N PRO A 145 -18.11 -3.19 -4.50
CA PRO A 145 -18.88 -2.04 -3.99
C PRO A 145 -19.01 -1.98 -2.46
N MET A 146 -18.40 -2.90 -1.73
CA MET A 146 -18.57 -3.05 -0.28
C MET A 146 -18.09 -1.83 0.51
N TRP A 147 -16.97 -1.23 0.12
CA TRP A 147 -16.45 -0.03 0.77
C TRP A 147 -17.48 1.11 0.76
N ARG A 148 -18.07 1.37 -0.39
CA ARG A 148 -19.12 2.40 -0.55
C ARG A 148 -20.36 2.06 0.27
N ALA A 149 -20.81 0.80 0.26
CA ALA A 149 -21.95 0.35 1.05
C ALA A 149 -21.74 0.58 2.55
N LEU A 150 -20.53 0.28 3.07
CA LEU A 150 -20.19 0.54 4.46
C LEU A 150 -20.11 2.04 4.79
N ASN A 151 -19.61 2.87 3.87
CA ASN A 151 -19.61 4.31 4.02
C ASN A 151 -21.03 4.86 4.11
N VAL A 152 -21.94 4.44 3.23
CA VAL A 152 -23.35 4.82 3.28
C VAL A 152 -24.01 4.35 4.59
N ALA A 153 -23.78 3.09 4.99
CA ALA A 153 -24.36 2.52 6.20
C ALA A 153 -23.96 3.27 7.49
N ARG A 154 -22.76 3.87 7.52
CA ARG A 154 -22.30 4.71 8.65
C ARG A 154 -22.60 6.20 8.48
N GLY A 155 -23.36 6.59 7.45
CA GLY A 155 -23.71 7.98 7.16
C GLY A 155 -22.57 8.83 6.57
N ALA A 156 -21.47 8.19 6.13
CA ALA A 156 -20.32 8.90 5.57
C ALA A 156 -20.43 9.02 4.04
N HIS A 157 -20.04 10.19 3.52
CA HIS A 157 -19.97 10.45 2.08
C HIS A 157 -21.28 10.21 1.31
N LEU A 158 -22.44 10.51 1.92
CA LEU A 158 -23.77 10.28 1.34
C LEU A 158 -23.95 11.01 0.01
N GLY A 159 -23.47 12.26 -0.09
CA GLY A 159 -23.55 13.08 -1.31
C GLY A 159 -22.78 12.53 -2.51
N SER A 160 -21.80 11.63 -2.27
CA SER A 160 -21.01 10.93 -3.30
C SER A 160 -21.33 9.42 -3.34
N LEU A 161 -22.51 9.01 -2.88
CA LEU A 161 -22.94 7.62 -2.80
C LEU A 161 -21.91 6.69 -2.12
N GLY A 162 -21.31 7.18 -1.04
CA GLY A 162 -20.32 6.46 -0.24
C GLY A 162 -18.90 6.48 -0.82
N ASN A 163 -18.65 7.16 -1.95
CA ASN A 163 -17.29 7.28 -2.47
C ASN A 163 -16.43 8.16 -1.58
N THR A 164 -15.25 7.66 -1.20
CA THR A 164 -14.29 8.43 -0.40
C THR A 164 -13.63 9.49 -1.28
N PRO A 165 -13.53 10.76 -0.84
CA PRO A 165 -12.78 11.77 -1.57
C PRO A 165 -11.36 11.33 -1.88
N GLY A 166 -10.90 11.54 -3.12
CA GLY A 166 -9.57 11.11 -3.57
C GLY A 166 -9.48 9.67 -4.11
N HIS A 167 -10.56 8.85 -4.01
CA HIS A 167 -10.60 7.58 -4.72
C HIS A 167 -11.00 7.83 -6.18
N VAL A 168 -10.02 7.80 -7.08
CA VAL A 168 -10.23 7.95 -8.53
C VAL A 168 -10.45 6.60 -9.22
N HIS A 169 -9.93 5.51 -8.63
CA HIS A 169 -10.14 4.14 -9.08
C HIS A 169 -10.92 3.30 -8.08
N HIS A 170 -11.70 2.35 -8.60
CA HIS A 170 -12.56 1.46 -7.84
C HIS A 170 -12.22 0.00 -8.16
N PHE A 171 -11.67 -0.71 -7.19
CA PHE A 171 -11.21 -2.07 -7.39
C PHE A 171 -12.18 -3.10 -6.79
N SER A 172 -12.56 -4.08 -7.61
CA SER A 172 -13.06 -5.36 -7.13
C SER A 172 -11.87 -6.31 -6.88
N ARG A 173 -12.11 -7.42 -6.17
CA ARG A 173 -11.09 -8.47 -6.04
C ARG A 173 -10.54 -8.90 -7.39
N ARG A 174 -11.43 -9.16 -8.38
CA ARG A 174 -11.03 -9.64 -9.71
C ARG A 174 -10.25 -8.60 -10.52
N SER A 175 -10.56 -7.31 -10.38
CA SER A 175 -9.83 -6.27 -11.10
C SER A 175 -8.44 -6.06 -10.50
N LEU A 176 -8.28 -6.14 -9.18
CA LEU A 176 -6.95 -6.11 -8.54
C LEU A 176 -6.12 -7.34 -8.94
N GLU A 177 -6.71 -8.53 -8.92
CA GLU A 177 -6.05 -9.78 -9.30
C GLU A 177 -5.51 -9.71 -10.74
N ARG A 178 -6.36 -9.31 -11.71
CA ARG A 178 -5.93 -9.12 -13.10
C ARG A 178 -4.84 -8.08 -13.26
N LEU A 179 -4.92 -6.96 -12.55
CA LEU A 179 -3.87 -5.94 -12.57
C LEU A 179 -2.56 -6.50 -12.00
N ALA A 180 -2.62 -7.21 -10.88
CA ALA A 180 -1.47 -7.85 -10.26
C ALA A 180 -0.80 -8.89 -11.18
N GLU A 181 -1.60 -9.72 -11.88
CA GLU A 181 -1.14 -10.74 -12.84
C GLU A 181 -0.34 -10.15 -14.01
N THR A 182 -0.50 -8.86 -14.33
CA THR A 182 0.29 -8.20 -15.40
C THR A 182 1.78 -8.07 -15.04
N ARG A 183 2.15 -8.22 -13.76
CA ARG A 183 3.53 -8.02 -13.27
C ARG A 183 4.19 -9.30 -12.74
N GLY A 184 3.48 -10.41 -12.70
CA GLY A 184 4.05 -11.67 -12.25
C GLY A 184 3.00 -12.66 -11.76
N GLN A 185 3.43 -13.63 -10.98
CA GLN A 185 2.57 -14.65 -10.41
C GLN A 185 1.94 -14.16 -9.11
N VAL A 186 0.62 -14.15 -9.02
CA VAL A 186 -0.10 -13.90 -7.78
C VAL A 186 0.05 -15.11 -6.86
N LEU A 187 0.82 -14.98 -5.79
CA LEU A 187 1.08 -16.06 -4.83
C LEU A 187 -0.05 -16.24 -3.84
N ALA A 188 -0.65 -15.13 -3.39
CA ALA A 188 -1.71 -15.16 -2.41
C ALA A 188 -2.59 -13.91 -2.51
N ILE A 189 -3.88 -14.11 -2.23
CA ILE A 189 -4.85 -13.02 -2.05
C ILE A 189 -5.50 -13.18 -0.68
N ARG A 190 -5.66 -12.05 0.04
CA ARG A 190 -6.44 -11.95 1.27
C ARG A 190 -7.55 -10.93 1.09
N THR A 191 -8.70 -11.24 1.66
CA THR A 191 -9.90 -10.40 1.52
C THR A 191 -10.48 -10.01 2.88
N PRO A 192 -9.68 -9.43 3.80
CA PRO A 192 -10.21 -8.91 5.05
C PRO A 192 -11.19 -7.79 4.76
N LEU A 193 -12.41 -7.86 5.31
CA LEU A 193 -13.43 -6.85 5.09
C LEU A 193 -12.98 -5.48 5.61
N PRO A 194 -13.13 -4.39 4.87
CA PRO A 194 -13.62 -4.27 3.49
C PRO A 194 -12.52 -4.16 2.43
N TRP A 195 -11.35 -4.74 2.64
CA TRP A 195 -10.18 -4.64 1.75
C TRP A 195 -9.91 -5.93 0.96
N THR A 196 -9.08 -5.78 -0.06
CA THR A 196 -8.42 -6.88 -0.75
C THR A 196 -6.93 -6.58 -0.79
N ALA A 197 -6.10 -7.56 -0.46
CA ALA A 197 -4.65 -7.50 -0.58
C ALA A 197 -4.13 -8.67 -1.40
N ALA A 198 -3.12 -8.42 -2.22
CA ALA A 198 -2.47 -9.41 -3.10
C ALA A 198 -0.96 -9.37 -2.95
N LEU A 199 -0.34 -10.53 -2.89
CA LEU A 199 1.11 -10.72 -2.97
C LEU A 199 1.47 -11.29 -4.34
N VAL A 200 2.35 -10.60 -5.05
CA VAL A 200 2.82 -10.96 -6.40
C VAL A 200 4.30 -11.29 -6.32
N GLN A 201 4.68 -12.42 -6.89
CA GLN A 201 6.08 -12.70 -7.20
C GLN A 201 6.40 -12.09 -8.57
N VAL A 202 7.28 -11.10 -8.59
CA VAL A 202 7.69 -10.44 -9.84
C VAL A 202 8.70 -11.30 -10.60
N ALA A 203 8.67 -11.21 -11.93
CA ALA A 203 9.70 -11.84 -12.74
C ALA A 203 11.02 -11.06 -12.57
N PRO A 204 12.18 -11.72 -12.46
CA PRO A 204 13.46 -11.03 -12.47
C PRO A 204 13.62 -10.15 -13.71
N ALA A 205 14.17 -8.93 -13.55
CA ALA A 205 14.34 -7.97 -14.64
C ALA A 205 15.08 -8.52 -15.87
N ALA A 206 15.98 -9.48 -15.71
CA ALA A 206 16.69 -10.17 -16.78
C ALA A 206 15.79 -10.99 -17.73
N ALA A 207 14.59 -11.40 -17.31
CA ALA A 207 13.65 -12.16 -18.15
C ALA A 207 12.75 -11.27 -19.01
N ALA A 208 12.61 -10.00 -18.69
CA ALA A 208 11.76 -9.05 -19.43
C ALA A 208 12.40 -8.53 -20.71
N SER A 209 13.74 -8.58 -20.84
CA SER A 209 14.49 -8.09 -22.01
C SER A 209 14.60 -9.11 -23.16
N ALA A 210 14.04 -10.32 -23.00
CA ALA A 210 14.16 -11.43 -23.97
C ALA A 210 12.85 -11.76 -24.73
N ARG A 211 11.84 -10.84 -24.71
CA ARG A 211 10.59 -11.03 -25.48
C ARG A 211 10.39 -9.94 -26.51
#